data_a54dbcb917d8d89ea39d8880f38187d0
#
_entry.id   a54dbcb917d8d89ea39d8880f38187d0
#
_cell.length_a   1.000
_cell.length_b   1.000
_cell.length_c   1.000
_cell.angle_alpha   90.00
_cell.angle_beta   90.00
_cell.angle_gamma   90.00
#
_symmetry.space_group_name_H-M   'P 1'
#
loop_
_entity.id
_entity.type
_entity.pdbx_description
1 polymer ?
#
loop_
_entity_poly.entity_id
_entity_poly.type
_entity_poly.pdbx_seq_one_letter_code
_entity_poly.pdbx_strand_id
1 'polypeptide(L)'
;MLRREIDGKRLRAVICETEAYQGQDDQACHARRGPTPRCQVMFEEAGHAYIYFTYGMHWMLNVVCEMKGTPAAVLIRAIYPIEELEKMQALRPALARTAKWPDGPAKLTQALGLERSMNAADLCDPQSGLGVETGISVPSEMVQVTPRIGIKYAPEPWQSIRWRWVVPYPKVAELVSQV
;
A
#
# COMPACT_ATOMS: atom_id res chain seq x y z
N MET A 1 8.67 -0.21 -6.47
CA MET A 1 8.13 1.18 -6.44
C MET A 1 6.67 1.18 -6.82
N LEU A 2 5.90 2.18 -6.41
CA LEU A 2 4.52 2.39 -6.81
C LEU A 2 4.47 3.45 -7.91
N ARG A 3 3.74 3.16 -9.00
CA ARG A 3 3.53 4.03 -10.16
C ARG A 3 2.06 4.39 -10.30
N ARG A 4 1.74 5.65 -10.64
CA ARG A 4 0.40 6.12 -10.95
C ARG A 4 0.42 7.06 -12.14
N GLU A 5 -0.34 6.74 -13.18
CA GLU A 5 -0.56 7.62 -14.33
C GLU A 5 -1.87 8.39 -14.13
N ILE A 6 -1.81 9.71 -14.10
CA ILE A 6 -2.97 10.58 -13.92
C ILE A 6 -2.77 11.91 -14.64
N ASP A 7 -3.74 12.35 -15.43
CA ASP A 7 -3.73 13.61 -16.18
C ASP A 7 -2.44 13.79 -17.03
N GLY A 8 -1.98 12.70 -17.67
CA GLY A 8 -0.77 12.70 -18.51
C GLY A 8 0.54 12.77 -17.73
N LYS A 9 0.51 12.68 -16.39
CA LYS A 9 1.68 12.69 -15.52
C LYS A 9 1.91 11.33 -14.89
N ARG A 10 3.20 10.97 -14.76
CA ARG A 10 3.64 9.74 -14.11
C ARG A 10 4.15 10.05 -12.70
N LEU A 11 3.36 9.72 -11.70
CA LEU A 11 3.74 9.82 -10.29
C LEU A 11 4.49 8.53 -9.91
N ARG A 12 5.66 8.65 -9.29
CA ARG A 12 6.42 7.51 -8.77
C ARG A 12 6.84 7.72 -7.34
N ALA A 13 6.80 6.64 -6.56
CA ALA A 13 7.18 6.68 -5.16
C ALA A 13 7.79 5.35 -4.71
N VAL A 14 8.77 5.41 -3.81
CA VAL A 14 9.30 4.23 -3.12
C VAL A 14 8.30 3.79 -2.05
N ILE A 15 7.93 2.51 -2.04
CA ILE A 15 7.14 1.92 -0.96
C ILE A 15 8.06 1.75 0.25
N CYS A 16 7.74 2.37 1.37
CA CYS A 16 8.58 2.36 2.56
C CYS A 16 7.89 1.77 3.81
N GLU A 17 6.59 1.49 3.76
CA GLU A 17 5.89 0.79 4.82
C GLU A 17 4.82 -0.13 4.25
N THR A 18 4.79 -1.39 4.73
CA THR A 18 3.81 -2.39 4.32
C THR A 18 3.34 -3.23 5.50
N GLU A 19 2.13 -3.81 5.38
CA GLU A 19 1.64 -4.85 6.29
C GLU A 19 1.11 -6.05 5.51
N ALA A 20 1.44 -7.26 5.97
CA ALA A 20 0.88 -8.49 5.41
C ALA A 20 -0.42 -8.89 6.11
N TYR A 21 -1.35 -9.41 5.31
CA TYR A 21 -2.62 -9.99 5.74
C TYR A 21 -2.80 -11.32 5.00
N GLN A 22 -2.81 -12.43 5.75
CA GLN A 22 -2.70 -13.76 5.17
C GLN A 22 -3.92 -14.65 5.47
N GLY A 23 -4.73 -14.88 4.45
CA GLY A 23 -5.70 -15.95 4.44
C GLY A 23 -6.86 -15.82 5.42
N GLN A 24 -7.55 -16.94 5.58
CA GLN A 24 -8.71 -17.05 6.43
C GLN A 24 -8.35 -17.25 7.91
N ASP A 25 -7.15 -17.73 8.20
CA ASP A 25 -6.68 -17.94 9.58
C ASP A 25 -6.34 -16.62 10.27
N ASP A 26 -5.84 -15.63 9.53
CA ASP A 26 -5.53 -14.30 10.06
C ASP A 26 -6.81 -13.56 10.51
N GLN A 27 -7.04 -13.52 11.82
CA GLN A 27 -8.23 -12.87 12.39
C GLN A 27 -8.27 -11.34 12.19
N ALA A 28 -7.17 -10.72 11.74
CA ALA A 28 -7.14 -9.33 11.32
C ALA A 28 -7.44 -9.15 9.83
N CYS A 29 -7.43 -10.21 9.03
CA CYS A 29 -7.68 -10.18 7.59
C CYS A 29 -9.17 -10.01 7.26
N HIS A 30 -9.49 -9.26 6.22
CA HIS A 30 -10.86 -9.13 5.72
C HIS A 30 -11.41 -10.46 5.16
N ALA A 31 -10.55 -11.32 4.67
CA ALA A 31 -10.91 -12.62 4.10
C ALA A 31 -11.17 -13.72 5.15
N ARG A 32 -11.01 -13.45 6.45
CA ARG A 32 -11.15 -14.45 7.53
C ARG A 32 -12.49 -15.20 7.54
N ARG A 33 -13.52 -14.61 6.96
CA ARG A 33 -14.89 -15.22 6.88
C ARG A 33 -15.23 -15.71 5.47
N GLY A 34 -14.23 -15.88 4.62
CA GLY A 34 -14.43 -16.19 3.21
C GLY A 34 -14.70 -14.96 2.33
N PRO A 35 -15.03 -15.19 1.05
CA PRO A 35 -15.25 -14.13 0.09
C PRO A 35 -16.52 -13.34 0.42
N THR A 36 -16.41 -12.02 0.37
CA THR A 36 -17.51 -11.06 0.47
C THR A 36 -17.39 -10.07 -0.67
N PRO A 37 -18.45 -9.31 -1.04
CA PRO A 37 -18.35 -8.27 -2.06
C PRO A 37 -17.23 -7.26 -1.80
N ARG A 38 -16.85 -7.06 -0.54
CA ARG A 38 -15.77 -6.16 -0.14
C ARG A 38 -14.38 -6.72 -0.45
N CYS A 39 -14.14 -8.00 -0.17
CA CYS A 39 -12.81 -8.62 -0.24
C CYS A 39 -12.66 -9.68 -1.32
N GLN A 40 -13.63 -9.82 -2.22
CA GLN A 40 -13.60 -10.83 -3.28
C GLN A 40 -12.32 -10.76 -4.12
N VAL A 41 -11.81 -9.56 -4.39
CA VAL A 41 -10.56 -9.36 -5.14
C VAL A 41 -9.36 -10.05 -4.50
N MET A 42 -9.36 -10.23 -3.17
CA MET A 42 -8.29 -10.96 -2.48
C MET A 42 -8.22 -12.44 -2.84
N PHE A 43 -9.28 -13.01 -3.42
CA PHE A 43 -9.35 -14.41 -3.86
C PHE A 43 -9.04 -14.60 -5.35
N GLU A 44 -8.80 -13.49 -6.08
CA GLU A 44 -8.43 -13.52 -7.50
C GLU A 44 -6.91 -13.69 -7.67
N GLU A 45 -6.42 -13.53 -8.90
CA GLU A 45 -5.00 -13.66 -9.24
C GLU A 45 -4.13 -12.65 -8.48
N ALA A 46 -2.91 -13.06 -8.14
CA ALA A 46 -1.91 -12.15 -7.57
C ALA A 46 -1.60 -10.97 -8.51
N GLY A 47 -1.10 -9.87 -7.95
CA GLY A 47 -0.73 -8.68 -8.70
C GLY A 47 -1.88 -7.68 -8.90
N HIS A 48 -3.10 -7.98 -8.46
CA HIS A 48 -4.22 -7.05 -8.56
C HIS A 48 -4.31 -6.10 -7.36
N ALA A 49 -4.80 -4.89 -7.62
CA ALA A 49 -5.09 -3.91 -6.58
C ALA A 49 -6.35 -4.31 -5.80
N TYR A 50 -6.25 -4.45 -4.50
CA TYR A 50 -7.41 -4.51 -3.62
C TYR A 50 -7.60 -3.16 -2.95
N ILE A 51 -8.59 -2.39 -3.41
CA ILE A 51 -8.91 -1.05 -2.90
C ILE A 51 -10.24 -1.08 -2.19
N TYR A 52 -10.24 -0.70 -0.90
CA TYR A 52 -11.46 -0.67 -0.10
C TYR A 52 -11.63 0.66 0.64
N PHE A 53 -12.89 0.99 0.90
CA PHE A 53 -13.28 2.19 1.64
C PHE A 53 -13.40 1.91 3.13
N THR A 54 -12.89 2.81 3.97
CA THR A 54 -12.91 2.64 5.41
C THR A 54 -13.22 3.96 6.14
N TYR A 55 -13.79 3.86 7.33
CA TYR A 55 -14.20 5.00 8.17
C TYR A 55 -15.10 6.02 7.46
N GLY A 56 -15.78 5.63 6.37
CA GLY A 56 -16.64 6.54 5.62
C GLY A 56 -15.91 7.68 4.88
N MET A 57 -14.57 7.65 4.80
CA MET A 57 -13.82 8.78 4.24
C MET A 57 -12.49 8.43 3.56
N HIS A 58 -11.99 7.21 3.66
CA HIS A 58 -10.65 6.87 3.19
C HIS A 58 -10.61 5.61 2.34
N TRP A 59 -9.84 5.65 1.28
CA TRP A 59 -9.45 4.48 0.50
C TRP A 59 -8.15 3.89 1.03
N MET A 60 -8.00 2.57 0.91
CA MET A 60 -6.80 1.82 1.27
C MET A 60 -6.36 0.99 0.09
N LEU A 61 -5.06 0.98 -0.23
CA LEU A 61 -4.47 0.22 -1.32
C LEU A 61 -3.75 -1.00 -0.78
N ASN A 62 -4.13 -2.17 -1.30
CA ASN A 62 -3.40 -3.42 -1.08
C ASN A 62 -3.01 -4.04 -2.43
N VAL A 63 -1.96 -4.84 -2.43
CA VAL A 63 -1.56 -5.72 -3.52
C VAL A 63 -1.99 -7.13 -3.17
N VAL A 64 -2.81 -7.76 -4.00
CA VAL A 64 -3.20 -9.16 -3.84
C VAL A 64 -1.99 -10.05 -4.09
N CYS A 65 -1.81 -11.03 -3.22
CA CYS A 65 -0.72 -12.00 -3.27
C CYS A 65 -1.31 -13.42 -3.26
N GLU A 66 -0.44 -14.42 -3.45
CA GLU A 66 -0.77 -15.84 -3.49
C GLU A 66 -1.58 -16.25 -4.74
N MET A 67 -1.78 -17.54 -4.87
CA MET A 67 -2.53 -18.14 -5.99
C MET A 67 -4.03 -17.85 -5.84
N LYS A 68 -4.72 -17.80 -6.95
CA LYS A 68 -6.18 -17.69 -7.00
C LYS A 68 -6.85 -18.68 -6.06
N GLY A 69 -7.78 -18.17 -5.27
CA GLY A 69 -8.49 -18.94 -4.23
C GLY A 69 -7.80 -18.93 -2.86
N THR A 70 -6.53 -18.50 -2.77
CA THR A 70 -5.80 -18.34 -1.49
C THR A 70 -5.72 -16.83 -1.17
N PRO A 71 -6.59 -16.30 -0.29
CA PRO A 71 -6.67 -14.86 -0.09
C PRO A 71 -5.50 -14.35 0.75
N ALA A 72 -4.69 -13.51 0.16
CA ALA A 72 -3.63 -12.77 0.87
C ALA A 72 -3.42 -11.40 0.21
N ALA A 73 -3.01 -10.41 1.00
CA ALA A 73 -2.73 -9.10 0.48
C ALA A 73 -1.67 -8.36 1.32
N VAL A 74 -0.94 -7.48 0.65
CA VAL A 74 0.00 -6.55 1.27
C VAL A 74 -0.60 -5.15 1.23
N LEU A 75 -0.94 -4.60 2.39
CA LEU A 75 -1.37 -3.20 2.53
C LEU A 75 -0.16 -2.27 2.36
N ILE A 76 -0.25 -1.33 1.43
CA ILE A 76 0.73 -0.26 1.28
C ILE A 76 0.36 0.85 2.26
N ARG A 77 1.30 1.20 3.16
CA ARG A 77 1.01 2.12 4.26
C ARG A 77 1.68 3.47 4.13
N ALA A 78 2.90 3.49 3.58
CA ALA A 78 3.63 4.73 3.36
C ALA A 78 4.49 4.66 2.11
N ILE A 79 4.65 5.80 1.47
CA ILE A 79 5.46 5.96 0.26
C ILE A 79 6.36 7.21 0.39
N TYR A 80 7.53 7.16 -0.25
CA TYR A 80 8.43 8.28 -0.43
C TYR A 80 8.37 8.74 -1.89
N PRO A 81 7.78 9.90 -2.20
CA PRO A 81 7.69 10.44 -3.57
C PRO A 81 9.05 10.69 -4.19
N ILE A 82 9.22 10.32 -5.47
CA ILE A 82 10.44 10.57 -6.24
C ILE A 82 10.17 11.33 -7.54
N GLU A 83 8.94 11.26 -8.08
CA GLU A 83 8.52 12.00 -9.28
C GLU A 83 7.16 12.63 -9.07
N GLU A 84 6.95 13.80 -9.67
CA GLU A 84 5.68 14.56 -9.67
C GLU A 84 5.14 14.89 -8.27
N LEU A 85 6.02 15.30 -7.35
CA LEU A 85 5.64 15.71 -5.99
C LEU A 85 4.58 16.83 -5.99
N GLU A 86 4.69 17.81 -6.88
CA GLU A 86 3.72 18.92 -6.99
C GLU A 86 2.32 18.40 -7.32
N LYS A 87 2.22 17.40 -8.21
CA LYS A 87 0.92 16.78 -8.53
C LYS A 87 0.36 16.04 -7.32
N MET A 88 1.18 15.30 -6.57
CA MET A 88 0.77 14.64 -5.32
C MET A 88 0.29 15.67 -4.27
N GLN A 89 0.96 16.82 -4.19
CA GLN A 89 0.56 17.92 -3.32
C GLN A 89 -0.77 18.56 -3.75
N ALA A 90 -1.01 18.70 -5.05
CA ALA A 90 -2.26 19.20 -5.59
C ALA A 90 -3.44 18.25 -5.27
N LEU A 91 -3.22 16.94 -5.40
CA LEU A 91 -4.22 15.91 -5.03
C LEU A 91 -4.46 15.83 -3.51
N ARG A 92 -3.45 16.17 -2.71
CA ARG A 92 -3.53 16.23 -1.25
C ARG A 92 -2.87 17.50 -0.71
N PRO A 93 -3.58 18.65 -0.65
CA PRO A 93 -2.99 19.93 -0.23
C PRO A 93 -2.37 19.96 1.17
N ALA A 94 -2.76 19.03 2.06
CA ALA A 94 -2.15 18.88 3.37
C ALA A 94 -0.67 18.46 3.31
N LEU A 95 -0.18 17.85 2.22
CA LEU A 95 1.23 17.54 2.02
C LEU A 95 2.10 18.81 1.93
N ALA A 96 1.62 19.82 1.23
CA ALA A 96 2.33 21.09 1.08
C ALA A 96 2.53 21.84 2.41
N ARG A 97 1.61 21.64 3.37
CA ARG A 97 1.61 22.36 4.66
C ARG A 97 2.48 21.73 5.74
N THR A 98 2.77 20.43 5.64
CA THR A 98 3.31 19.70 6.79
C THR A 98 4.74 19.22 6.59
N ALA A 99 5.38 19.44 5.46
CA ALA A 99 6.70 18.84 5.12
C ALA A 99 6.79 17.32 5.43
N LYS A 100 5.64 16.68 5.68
CA LYS A 100 5.55 15.25 5.98
C LYS A 100 5.06 14.52 4.74
N TRP A 101 5.77 13.46 4.42
CA TRP A 101 5.42 12.55 3.34
C TRP A 101 4.10 11.81 3.61
N PRO A 102 3.53 11.08 2.62
CA PRO A 102 2.35 10.25 2.85
C PRO A 102 2.67 9.07 3.79
N ASP A 103 2.76 9.35 5.07
CA ASP A 103 3.09 8.47 6.19
C ASP A 103 1.83 7.79 6.77
N GLY A 104 1.00 7.24 5.93
CA GLY A 104 -0.21 6.52 6.31
C GLY A 104 -1.02 6.12 5.09
N PRO A 105 -1.77 4.98 5.17
CA PRO A 105 -2.41 4.37 4.00
C PRO A 105 -3.46 5.29 3.35
N ALA A 106 -4.23 6.02 4.14
CA ALA A 106 -5.19 7.01 3.62
C ALA A 106 -4.51 8.22 2.97
N LYS A 107 -3.35 8.62 3.49
CA LYS A 107 -2.61 9.78 2.96
C LYS A 107 -2.01 9.49 1.59
N LEU A 108 -1.45 8.29 1.41
CA LEU A 108 -0.90 7.89 0.12
C LEU A 108 -1.99 7.72 -0.95
N THR A 109 -3.15 7.16 -0.60
CA THR A 109 -4.23 7.01 -1.58
C THR A 109 -4.78 8.36 -2.04
N GLN A 110 -4.88 9.34 -1.14
CA GLN A 110 -5.21 10.71 -1.51
C GLN A 110 -4.14 11.34 -2.41
N ALA A 111 -2.85 11.21 -2.04
CA ALA A 111 -1.74 11.78 -2.81
C ALA A 111 -1.62 11.20 -4.22
N LEU A 112 -2.08 9.97 -4.43
CA LEU A 112 -2.09 9.29 -5.72
C LEU A 112 -3.46 9.36 -6.44
N GLY A 113 -4.46 10.02 -5.86
CA GLY A 113 -5.80 10.10 -6.43
C GLY A 113 -6.44 8.72 -6.62
N LEU A 114 -6.25 7.81 -5.66
CA LEU A 114 -6.79 6.45 -5.75
C LEU A 114 -8.22 6.38 -5.20
N GLU A 115 -9.07 5.70 -5.92
CA GLU A 115 -10.48 5.51 -5.57
C GLU A 115 -11.00 4.15 -6.05
N ARG A 116 -12.28 3.89 -5.84
CA ARG A 116 -12.94 2.60 -6.13
C ARG A 116 -12.76 2.11 -7.58
N SER A 117 -12.71 3.02 -8.53
CA SER A 117 -12.54 2.71 -9.97
C SER A 117 -11.27 1.91 -10.28
N MET A 118 -10.27 1.96 -9.40
CA MET A 118 -9.01 1.23 -9.55
C MET A 118 -8.98 -0.11 -8.80
N ASN A 119 -10.06 -0.48 -8.13
CA ASN A 119 -10.14 -1.80 -7.49
C ASN A 119 -10.10 -2.89 -8.57
N ALA A 120 -9.33 -3.95 -8.36
CA ALA A 120 -9.02 -5.01 -9.30
C ALA A 120 -8.16 -4.60 -10.52
N ALA A 121 -7.53 -3.40 -10.51
CA ALA A 121 -6.54 -3.06 -11.54
C ALA A 121 -5.36 -4.02 -11.49
N ASP A 122 -4.88 -4.47 -12.65
CA ASP A 122 -3.65 -5.25 -12.76
C ASP A 122 -2.44 -4.34 -12.54
N LEU A 123 -1.74 -4.56 -11.43
CA LEU A 123 -0.58 -3.77 -11.04
C LEU A 123 0.71 -4.18 -11.79
N CYS A 124 0.66 -5.31 -12.51
CA CYS A 124 1.76 -5.82 -13.33
C CYS A 124 1.66 -5.34 -14.78
N ASP A 125 0.49 -4.87 -15.23
CA ASP A 125 0.29 -4.32 -16.56
C ASP A 125 0.88 -2.90 -16.65
N PRO A 126 1.88 -2.66 -17.53
CA PRO A 126 2.42 -1.32 -17.75
C PRO A 126 1.38 -0.29 -18.25
N GLN A 127 0.31 -0.75 -18.88
CA GLN A 127 -0.77 0.11 -19.42
C GLN A 127 -1.86 0.38 -18.36
N SER A 128 -1.87 -0.35 -17.28
CA SER A 128 -2.70 -0.05 -16.12
C SER A 128 -2.29 1.30 -15.54
N GLY A 129 -3.21 2.22 -15.36
CA GLY A 129 -2.93 3.54 -14.79
C GLY A 129 -2.38 3.51 -13.34
N LEU A 130 -2.24 2.33 -12.74
CA LEU A 130 -1.65 2.06 -11.42
C LEU A 130 -0.79 0.80 -11.53
N GLY A 131 0.43 0.81 -10.99
CA GLY A 131 1.32 -0.34 -11.08
C GLY A 131 2.37 -0.41 -9.99
N VAL A 132 2.95 -1.60 -9.83
CA VAL A 132 4.13 -1.85 -9.00
C VAL A 132 5.30 -2.19 -9.91
N GLU A 133 6.42 -1.51 -9.72
CA GLU A 133 7.63 -1.65 -10.53
C GLU A 133 8.81 -2.09 -9.67
N THR A 134 9.85 -2.62 -10.34
CA THR A 134 11.16 -2.81 -9.71
C THR A 134 11.63 -1.47 -9.13
N GLY A 135 12.13 -1.51 -7.91
CA GLY A 135 12.54 -0.33 -7.17
C GLY A 135 13.99 -0.36 -6.74
N ILE A 136 14.27 0.43 -5.70
CA ILE A 136 15.57 0.50 -5.06
C ILE A 136 15.71 -0.73 -4.15
N SER A 137 16.88 -1.39 -4.21
CA SER A 137 17.21 -2.45 -3.26
C SER A 137 17.38 -1.86 -1.85
N VAL A 138 16.69 -2.44 -0.89
CA VAL A 138 16.75 -1.99 0.51
C VAL A 138 17.54 -3.03 1.33
N PRO A 139 18.68 -2.67 1.93
CA PRO A 139 19.39 -3.55 2.84
C PRO A 139 18.51 -3.98 4.03
N SER A 140 18.59 -5.24 4.41
CA SER A 140 17.72 -5.81 5.46
C SER A 140 17.88 -5.13 6.82
N GLU A 141 19.08 -4.64 7.12
CA GLU A 141 19.41 -3.89 8.36
C GLU A 141 18.72 -2.51 8.45
N MET A 142 18.25 -1.99 7.33
CA MET A 142 17.46 -0.76 7.30
C MET A 142 15.97 -1.00 7.56
N VAL A 143 15.51 -2.25 7.48
CA VAL A 143 14.10 -2.62 7.64
C VAL A 143 13.78 -2.89 9.09
N GLN A 144 12.85 -2.12 9.64
CA GLN A 144 12.27 -2.40 10.96
C GLN A 144 11.06 -3.32 10.79
N VAL A 145 11.01 -4.41 11.54
CA VAL A 145 9.88 -5.33 11.57
C VAL A 145 9.13 -5.18 12.88
N THR A 146 7.82 -4.92 12.82
CA THR A 146 6.99 -4.61 13.99
C THR A 146 5.61 -5.26 13.89
N PRO A 147 4.80 -5.28 14.96
CA PRO A 147 3.39 -5.58 14.85
C PRO A 147 2.63 -4.62 13.93
N ARG A 148 1.53 -5.10 13.35
CA ARG A 148 0.62 -4.31 12.51
C ARG A 148 -0.12 -3.24 13.30
N ILE A 149 -0.56 -2.18 12.62
CA ILE A 149 -1.26 -1.05 13.22
C ILE A 149 -2.77 -1.15 12.96
N GLY A 150 -3.58 -0.78 13.97
CA GLY A 150 -5.03 -0.66 13.80
C GLY A 150 -5.81 -1.97 13.89
N ILE A 151 -5.19 -3.05 14.37
CA ILE A 151 -5.78 -4.39 14.47
C ILE A 151 -6.08 -4.84 15.91
N LYS A 152 -6.26 -3.91 16.83
CA LYS A 152 -6.54 -4.21 18.26
C LYS A 152 -7.81 -5.03 18.50
N TYR A 153 -8.67 -5.16 17.50
CA TYR A 153 -9.87 -6.00 17.54
C TYR A 153 -9.57 -7.49 17.33
N ALA A 154 -8.42 -7.83 16.75
CA ALA A 154 -8.03 -9.22 16.52
C ALA A 154 -7.52 -9.86 17.83
N PRO A 155 -7.73 -11.15 18.06
CA PRO A 155 -7.15 -11.84 19.22
C PRO A 155 -5.64 -12.07 19.04
N GLU A 156 -4.95 -12.47 20.11
CA GLU A 156 -3.61 -13.03 20.01
C GLU A 156 -3.65 -14.39 19.27
N PRO A 157 -2.61 -14.74 18.54
CA PRO A 157 -1.33 -14.03 18.40
C PRO A 157 -1.34 -12.91 17.32
N TRP A 158 -2.46 -12.65 16.66
CA TRP A 158 -2.55 -11.78 15.50
C TRP A 158 -2.16 -10.33 15.78
N GLN A 159 -2.37 -9.84 17.01
CA GLN A 159 -1.93 -8.50 17.42
C GLN A 159 -0.42 -8.38 17.52
N SER A 160 0.25 -9.43 18.03
CA SER A 160 1.69 -9.44 18.32
C SER A 160 2.56 -9.87 17.15
N ILE A 161 2.00 -10.57 16.15
CA ILE A 161 2.77 -11.01 14.99
C ILE A 161 3.37 -9.79 14.27
N ARG A 162 4.69 -9.88 14.02
CA ARG A 162 5.48 -8.81 13.42
C ARG A 162 5.38 -8.84 11.89
N TRP A 163 4.20 -8.53 11.37
CA TRP A 163 3.89 -8.52 9.94
C TRP A 163 3.75 -7.09 9.38
N ARG A 164 4.54 -6.19 9.90
CA ARG A 164 4.70 -4.83 9.39
C ARG A 164 6.18 -4.52 9.19
N TRP A 165 6.54 -4.09 7.98
CA TRP A 165 7.89 -3.72 7.58
C TRP A 165 7.95 -2.23 7.30
N VAL A 166 8.96 -1.56 7.85
CA VAL A 166 9.13 -0.10 7.74
C VAL A 166 10.59 0.23 7.46
N VAL A 167 10.80 1.05 6.44
CA VAL A 167 12.06 1.77 6.24
C VAL A 167 11.81 3.23 6.61
N PRO A 168 12.48 3.77 7.66
CA PRO A 168 12.31 5.16 8.06
C PRO A 168 12.65 6.14 6.93
N TYR A 169 11.87 7.22 6.79
CA TYR A 169 12.04 8.20 5.71
C TYR A 169 13.47 8.73 5.52
N PRO A 170 14.25 9.06 6.57
CA PRO A 170 15.64 9.50 6.39
C PRO A 170 16.49 8.45 5.66
N LYS A 171 16.29 7.16 5.97
CA LYS A 171 16.99 6.06 5.30
C LYS A 171 16.54 5.87 3.86
N VAL A 172 15.26 6.07 3.56
CA VAL A 172 14.75 6.06 2.18
C VAL A 172 15.35 7.21 1.38
N ALA A 173 15.41 8.42 1.96
CA ALA A 173 16.03 9.58 1.32
C ALA A 173 17.51 9.33 0.99
N GLU A 174 18.25 8.71 1.90
CA GLU A 174 19.64 8.29 1.68
C GLU A 174 19.76 7.33 0.50
N LEU A 175 18.93 6.29 0.44
CA LEU A 175 18.93 5.32 -0.67
C LEU A 175 18.58 5.98 -2.01
N VAL A 176 17.58 6.87 -2.03
CA VAL A 176 17.17 7.57 -3.25
C VAL A 176 18.26 8.49 -3.77
N SER A 177 19.05 9.12 -2.88
CA SER A 177 20.13 10.01 -3.27
C SER A 177 21.35 9.31 -3.91
N GLN A 178 21.42 7.98 -3.82
CA GLN A 178 22.51 7.16 -4.36
C GLN A 178 22.21 6.60 -5.77
N VAL A 179 20.99 6.81 -6.28
CA VAL A 179 20.51 6.31 -7.57
C VAL A 179 20.28 7.47 -8.54
#